data_8b6b02c15fa16ab4bd02537501b6301e
#
_entry.id   8b6b02c15fa16ab4bd02537501b6301e
#
_cell.length_a   1.000
_cell.length_b   1.000
_cell.length_c   1.000
_cell.angle_alpha   90.00
_cell.angle_beta   90.00
_cell.angle_gamma   90.00
#
_symmetry.space_group_name_H-M   'P 1'
#
loop_
_entity.id
_entity.type
_entity.pdbx_description
1 polymer ?
#
loop_
_entity_poly.entity_id
_entity_poly.type
_entity_poly.pdbx_seq_one_letter_code
_entity_poly.pdbx_strand_id
1 'polypeptide(L)'
;MTPAQCQARLDAGHVTFVFAPPVSEGKCAIPLPVRLRSLAIGADEIQFTGEPTLDCRLAERLADWIGNVVEPLARHHLGSGLAAIETGPGYVCRNRNNEVAGKLSEHAKGNALDIAAFALRDGRRVAVRPADQLAPAEATFLAAARATACGYFLTVLGPGSDAAHAEHLHVDLGLHGRTTNYRICE
;
A
#
# COMPACT_ATOMS: atom_id res chain seq x y z
N MET A 1 13.93 13.76 4.44
CA MET A 1 13.68 13.97 2.98
C MET A 1 13.14 15.37 2.77
N THR A 2 13.65 16.12 1.79
CA THR A 2 13.11 17.44 1.41
C THR A 2 12.01 17.30 0.34
N PRO A 3 11.15 18.32 0.12
CA PRO A 3 10.17 18.30 -0.97
C PRO A 3 10.79 18.01 -2.34
N ALA A 4 11.92 18.65 -2.67
CA ALA A 4 12.62 18.42 -3.93
C ALA A 4 13.13 16.99 -4.08
N GLN A 5 13.63 16.37 -3.00
CA GLN A 5 14.04 14.96 -3.02
C GLN A 5 12.84 14.03 -3.19
N CYS A 6 11.71 14.34 -2.56
CA CYS A 6 10.47 13.58 -2.72
C CYS A 6 9.97 13.65 -4.17
N GLN A 7 9.88 14.88 -4.72
CA GLN A 7 9.48 15.09 -6.11
C GLN A 7 10.33 14.25 -7.06
N ALA A 8 11.67 14.39 -6.97
CA ALA A 8 12.59 13.69 -7.87
C ALA A 8 12.44 12.15 -7.80
N ARG A 9 12.18 11.58 -6.62
CA ARG A 9 12.00 10.13 -6.45
C ARG A 9 10.67 9.64 -7.03
N LEU A 10 9.58 10.35 -6.78
CA LEU A 10 8.26 9.99 -7.30
C LEU A 10 8.18 10.20 -8.82
N ASP A 11 8.81 11.26 -9.34
CA ASP A 11 8.93 11.49 -10.79
C ASP A 11 9.74 10.37 -11.48
N ALA A 12 10.85 9.95 -10.87
CA ALA A 12 11.65 8.82 -11.37
C ALA A 12 10.86 7.50 -11.34
N GLY A 13 9.95 7.34 -10.38
CA GLY A 13 9.00 6.22 -10.29
C GLY A 13 7.75 6.39 -11.16
N HIS A 14 7.66 7.45 -11.97
CA HIS A 14 6.49 7.76 -12.83
C HIS A 14 5.16 7.85 -12.06
N VAL A 15 5.22 8.40 -10.83
CA VAL A 15 4.05 8.55 -9.95
C VAL A 15 3.40 9.90 -10.17
N THR A 16 2.10 9.93 -10.43
CA THR A 16 1.29 11.15 -10.40
C THR A 16 0.77 11.37 -8.99
N PHE A 17 1.09 12.53 -8.42
CA PHE A 17 0.74 12.89 -7.05
C PHE A 17 0.59 14.41 -6.88
N VAL A 18 0.08 14.82 -5.73
CA VAL A 18 0.12 16.22 -5.28
C VAL A 18 0.65 16.28 -3.86
N PHE A 19 1.44 17.31 -3.54
CA PHE A 19 1.77 17.59 -2.14
C PHE A 19 0.52 18.01 -1.39
N ALA A 20 0.31 17.45 -0.21
CA ALA A 20 -0.71 17.88 0.72
C ALA A 20 -0.10 18.77 1.82
N PRO A 21 -0.88 19.61 2.50
CA PRO A 21 -0.40 20.37 3.67
C PRO A 21 0.14 19.41 4.73
N PRO A 22 1.24 19.79 5.43
CA PRO A 22 1.74 19.00 6.56
C PRO A 22 0.64 18.74 7.59
N VAL A 23 0.60 17.51 8.10
CA VAL A 23 -0.34 17.10 9.15
C VAL A 23 0.36 17.21 10.50
N SER A 24 -0.32 17.84 11.48
CA SER A 24 0.13 17.92 12.86
C SER A 24 -1.11 18.01 13.79
N GLU A 25 -1.59 16.85 14.24
CA GLU A 25 -2.78 16.70 15.08
C GLU A 25 -2.44 15.86 16.31
N GLY A 26 -2.11 16.52 17.43
CA GLY A 26 -1.68 15.84 18.65
C GLY A 26 -0.44 14.98 18.44
N LYS A 27 -0.59 13.65 18.49
CA LYS A 27 0.52 12.70 18.22
C LYS A 27 0.60 12.27 16.75
N CYS A 28 -0.39 12.63 15.92
CA CYS A 28 -0.46 12.26 14.52
C CYS A 28 0.27 13.31 13.68
N ALA A 29 1.22 12.89 12.85
CA ALA A 29 2.01 13.84 12.07
C ALA A 29 2.53 13.21 10.78
N ILE A 30 2.43 13.98 9.69
CA ILE A 30 3.10 13.70 8.42
C ILE A 30 3.79 14.99 7.97
N PRO A 31 5.11 15.10 8.12
CA PRO A 31 5.84 16.31 7.75
C PRO A 31 5.81 16.63 6.25
N LEU A 32 5.78 15.59 5.41
CA LEU A 32 5.80 15.72 3.96
C LEU A 32 4.77 14.77 3.33
N PRO A 33 3.46 15.07 3.47
CA PRO A 33 2.44 14.21 2.90
C PRO A 33 2.30 14.40 1.40
N VAL A 34 2.06 13.30 0.70
CA VAL A 34 1.70 13.26 -0.71
C VAL A 34 0.37 12.53 -0.87
N ARG A 35 -0.47 13.00 -1.78
CA ARG A 35 -1.68 12.31 -2.19
C ARG A 35 -1.41 11.61 -3.52
N LEU A 36 -1.44 10.28 -3.51
CA LEU A 36 -1.21 9.48 -4.71
C LEU A 36 -2.44 9.48 -5.59
N ARG A 37 -2.22 9.57 -6.91
CA ARG A 37 -3.27 9.47 -7.93
C ARG A 37 -3.08 8.27 -8.82
N SER A 38 -1.91 8.15 -9.43
CA SER A 38 -1.64 7.06 -10.37
C SER A 38 -0.16 6.74 -10.47
N LEU A 39 0.12 5.60 -11.09
CA LEU A 39 1.45 5.11 -11.45
C LEU A 39 1.45 4.76 -12.93
N ALA A 40 2.34 5.37 -13.72
CA ALA A 40 2.51 5.03 -15.12
C ALA A 40 3.53 3.89 -15.30
N ILE A 41 3.17 2.89 -16.13
CA ILE A 41 4.03 1.76 -16.49
C ILE A 41 3.99 1.59 -18.00
N GLY A 42 5.01 2.08 -18.68
CA GLY A 42 5.02 2.15 -20.15
C GLY A 42 3.91 3.06 -20.67
N ALA A 43 3.01 2.52 -21.50
CA ALA A 43 1.84 3.25 -22.02
C ALA A 43 0.61 3.14 -21.09
N ASP A 44 0.71 2.36 -20.04
CA ASP A 44 -0.38 2.05 -19.12
C ASP A 44 -0.33 2.93 -17.87
N GLU A 45 -1.50 3.21 -17.29
CA GLU A 45 -1.65 3.94 -16.04
C GLU A 45 -2.48 3.13 -15.04
N ILE A 46 -2.00 3.00 -13.81
CA ILE A 46 -2.67 2.33 -12.70
C ILE A 46 -3.17 3.40 -11.72
N GLN A 47 -4.47 3.49 -11.49
CA GLN A 47 -5.09 4.47 -10.61
C GLN A 47 -5.07 4.03 -9.14
N PHE A 48 -4.92 4.96 -8.21
CA PHE A 48 -5.18 4.76 -6.78
C PHE A 48 -6.56 5.33 -6.45
N THR A 49 -7.60 4.49 -6.39
CA THR A 49 -8.99 4.97 -6.33
C THR A 49 -9.34 5.69 -5.02
N GLY A 50 -8.61 5.42 -3.94
CA GLY A 50 -8.76 6.10 -2.65
C GLY A 50 -8.00 7.43 -2.55
N GLU A 51 -7.19 7.79 -3.55
CA GLU A 51 -6.24 8.92 -3.48
C GLU A 51 -5.53 9.02 -2.10
N PRO A 52 -4.84 7.96 -1.63
CA PRO A 52 -4.37 7.89 -0.27
C PRO A 52 -3.35 8.99 0.04
N THR A 53 -3.47 9.58 1.24
CA THR A 53 -2.48 10.54 1.75
C THR A 53 -1.43 9.78 2.55
N LEU A 54 -0.18 9.85 2.12
CA LEU A 54 0.94 9.05 2.63
C LEU A 54 2.19 9.90 2.89
N ASP A 55 3.10 9.41 3.73
CA ASP A 55 4.48 9.88 3.74
C ASP A 55 5.16 9.53 2.41
N CYS A 56 5.99 10.44 1.92
CA CYS A 56 6.67 10.28 0.63
C CYS A 56 7.46 8.97 0.49
N ARG A 57 8.08 8.47 1.56
CA ARG A 57 8.86 7.22 1.52
C ARG A 57 7.98 6.00 1.30
N LEU A 58 6.79 6.00 1.90
CA LEU A 58 5.83 4.92 1.66
C LEU A 58 5.31 4.99 0.23
N ALA A 59 5.01 6.18 -0.28
CA ALA A 59 4.56 6.38 -1.66
C ALA A 59 5.58 5.85 -2.69
N GLU A 60 6.86 6.18 -2.51
CA GLU A 60 7.98 5.66 -3.32
C GLU A 60 8.01 4.10 -3.26
N ARG A 61 7.95 3.53 -2.07
CA ARG A 61 8.05 2.09 -1.87
C ARG A 61 6.87 1.32 -2.48
N LEU A 62 5.67 1.91 -2.41
CA LEU A 62 4.47 1.36 -3.06
C LEU A 62 4.61 1.36 -4.58
N ALA A 63 5.07 2.45 -5.16
CA ALA A 63 5.28 2.55 -6.61
C ALA A 63 6.29 1.50 -7.10
N ASP A 64 7.41 1.35 -6.40
CA ASP A 64 8.43 0.33 -6.70
C ASP A 64 7.85 -1.08 -6.66
N TRP A 65 7.11 -1.42 -5.60
CA TRP A 65 6.53 -2.76 -5.45
C TRP A 65 5.44 -3.02 -6.48
N ILE A 66 4.53 -2.07 -6.70
CA ILE A 66 3.43 -2.23 -7.66
C ILE A 66 3.98 -2.36 -9.08
N GLY A 67 4.87 -1.46 -9.48
CA GLY A 67 5.41 -1.44 -10.84
C GLY A 67 6.33 -2.61 -11.16
N ASN A 68 7.22 -2.96 -10.25
CA ASN A 68 8.24 -3.98 -10.50
C ASN A 68 7.79 -5.41 -10.18
N VAL A 69 6.71 -5.57 -9.40
CA VAL A 69 6.28 -6.89 -8.92
C VAL A 69 4.79 -7.14 -9.17
N VAL A 70 3.88 -6.31 -8.63
CA VAL A 70 2.44 -6.64 -8.63
C VAL A 70 1.87 -6.62 -10.05
N GLU A 71 2.22 -5.63 -10.86
CA GLU A 71 1.79 -5.55 -12.26
C GLU A 71 2.28 -6.75 -13.09
N PRO A 72 3.57 -7.15 -13.06
CA PRO A 72 4.03 -8.40 -13.69
C PRO A 72 3.30 -9.65 -13.19
N LEU A 73 3.04 -9.77 -11.88
CA LEU A 73 2.29 -10.89 -11.31
C LEU A 73 0.84 -10.94 -11.81
N ALA A 74 0.18 -9.78 -11.91
CA ALA A 74 -1.18 -9.71 -12.45
C ALA A 74 -1.23 -10.19 -13.91
N ARG A 75 -0.31 -9.73 -14.75
CA ARG A 75 -0.20 -10.21 -16.13
C ARG A 75 0.07 -11.72 -16.22
N HIS A 76 0.95 -12.22 -15.37
CA HIS A 76 1.33 -13.64 -15.38
C HIS A 76 0.21 -14.56 -14.90
N HIS A 77 -0.37 -14.29 -13.73
CA HIS A 77 -1.36 -15.18 -13.11
C HIS A 77 -2.78 -14.95 -13.59
N LEU A 78 -3.11 -13.70 -13.93
CA LEU A 78 -4.49 -13.31 -14.27
C LEU A 78 -4.68 -13.03 -15.77
N GLY A 79 -3.59 -12.97 -16.56
CA GLY A 79 -3.63 -12.72 -18.00
C GLY A 79 -4.03 -11.27 -18.35
N SER A 80 -4.06 -10.35 -17.38
CA SER A 80 -4.43 -8.95 -17.57
C SER A 80 -3.60 -8.06 -16.66
N GLY A 81 -3.25 -6.86 -17.12
CA GLY A 81 -2.58 -5.86 -16.31
C GLY A 81 -3.55 -5.13 -15.38
N LEU A 82 -2.99 -4.39 -14.43
CA LEU A 82 -3.74 -3.60 -13.46
C LEU A 82 -4.29 -2.31 -14.11
N ALA A 83 -5.55 -1.98 -13.82
CA ALA A 83 -6.16 -0.68 -14.10
C ALA A 83 -6.18 0.22 -12.87
N ALA A 84 -6.41 -0.36 -11.68
CA ALA A 84 -6.44 0.40 -10.44
C ALA A 84 -6.09 -0.46 -9.23
N ILE A 85 -5.63 0.21 -8.17
CA ILE A 85 -5.50 -0.30 -6.81
C ILE A 85 -6.58 0.37 -5.97
N GLU A 86 -7.48 -0.42 -5.39
CA GLU A 86 -8.50 0.09 -4.47
C GLU A 86 -7.92 0.17 -3.07
N THR A 87 -7.80 1.39 -2.56
CA THR A 87 -7.12 1.65 -1.27
C THR A 87 -8.03 2.37 -0.28
N GLY A 88 -7.72 2.22 0.99
CA GLY A 88 -8.17 3.11 2.04
C GLY A 88 -7.51 4.50 1.94
N PRO A 89 -7.85 5.44 2.84
CA PRO A 89 -7.41 6.84 2.78
C PRO A 89 -5.91 7.06 3.06
N GLY A 90 -5.17 6.03 3.50
CA GLY A 90 -3.78 6.11 3.96
C GLY A 90 -3.68 6.73 5.35
N TYR A 91 -3.73 8.06 5.44
CA TYR A 91 -3.73 8.75 6.73
C TYR A 91 -5.05 8.65 7.48
N VAL A 92 -4.97 8.16 8.72
CA VAL A 92 -6.07 8.20 9.71
C VAL A 92 -5.46 8.38 11.10
N CYS A 93 -5.79 9.47 11.80
CA CYS A 93 -5.30 9.72 13.16
C CYS A 93 -6.03 8.85 14.18
N ARG A 94 -5.45 7.68 14.51
CA ARG A 94 -5.99 6.70 15.44
C ARG A 94 -4.90 5.85 16.08
N ASN A 95 -5.22 5.20 17.18
CA ASN A 95 -4.40 4.10 17.70
C ASN A 95 -4.61 2.82 16.86
N ARG A 96 -3.73 1.84 17.04
CA ARG A 96 -3.87 0.50 16.42
C ARG A 96 -5.23 -0.09 16.80
N ASN A 97 -5.87 -0.78 15.87
CA ASN A 97 -7.18 -1.45 16.02
C ASN A 97 -8.30 -0.53 16.57
N ASN A 98 -8.19 0.80 16.39
CA ASN A 98 -9.12 1.79 16.94
C ASN A 98 -9.25 1.77 18.48
N GLU A 99 -8.26 1.28 19.19
CA GLU A 99 -8.25 1.25 20.66
C GLU A 99 -8.22 2.66 21.24
N VAL A 100 -8.95 2.88 22.34
CA VAL A 100 -8.98 4.18 23.05
C VAL A 100 -7.61 4.52 23.64
N ALA A 101 -6.90 3.52 24.15
CA ALA A 101 -5.53 3.64 24.66
C ALA A 101 -4.63 2.59 24.03
N GLY A 102 -3.43 2.98 23.60
CA GLY A 102 -2.53 2.05 22.94
C GLY A 102 -1.44 2.73 22.12
N LYS A 103 -0.77 1.94 21.29
CA LYS A 103 0.24 2.44 20.36
C LYS A 103 -0.44 3.17 19.21
N LEU A 104 0.13 4.30 18.81
CA LEU A 104 -0.28 5.02 17.61
C LEU A 104 -0.15 4.10 16.38
N SER A 105 -1.17 4.12 15.51
CA SER A 105 -1.15 3.40 14.24
C SER A 105 -0.12 4.01 13.29
N GLU A 106 0.44 3.21 12.38
CA GLU A 106 1.29 3.72 11.31
C GLU A 106 0.49 4.56 10.30
N HIS A 107 -0.82 4.34 10.16
CA HIS A 107 -1.71 5.23 9.42
C HIS A 107 -1.68 6.67 9.95
N ALA A 108 -1.57 6.86 11.26
CA ALA A 108 -1.50 8.19 11.88
C ALA A 108 -0.21 8.98 11.55
N LYS A 109 0.72 8.32 10.88
CA LYS A 109 1.98 8.91 10.38
C LYS A 109 2.04 8.95 8.85
N GLY A 110 0.96 8.57 8.15
CA GLY A 110 0.96 8.33 6.70
C GLY A 110 1.91 7.21 6.26
N ASN A 111 2.28 6.33 7.18
CA ASN A 111 3.30 5.31 7.00
C ASN A 111 2.72 3.91 6.78
N ALA A 112 1.42 3.81 6.53
CA ALA A 112 0.68 2.58 6.22
C ALA A 112 -0.36 2.80 5.14
N LEU A 113 -0.68 1.70 4.42
CA LEU A 113 -1.76 1.66 3.43
C LEU A 113 -2.49 0.33 3.52
N ASP A 114 -3.82 0.40 3.44
CA ASP A 114 -4.71 -0.74 3.30
C ASP A 114 -5.15 -0.86 1.84
N ILE A 115 -4.96 -2.04 1.23
CA ILE A 115 -5.35 -2.36 -0.14
C ILE A 115 -6.51 -3.35 -0.08
N ALA A 116 -7.67 -2.95 -0.60
CA ALA A 116 -8.90 -3.74 -0.58
C ALA A 116 -9.05 -4.62 -1.83
N ALA A 117 -8.56 -4.16 -2.99
CA ALA A 117 -8.68 -4.91 -4.24
C ALA A 117 -7.72 -4.41 -5.31
N PHE A 118 -7.58 -5.23 -6.35
CA PHE A 118 -6.88 -4.95 -7.60
C PHE A 118 -7.88 -5.01 -8.74
N ALA A 119 -8.12 -3.89 -9.42
CA ALA A 119 -8.95 -3.83 -10.62
C ALA A 119 -8.07 -4.09 -11.84
N LEU A 120 -8.53 -4.95 -12.75
CA LEU A 120 -7.83 -5.35 -13.97
C LEU A 120 -8.34 -4.58 -15.18
N ARG A 121 -7.52 -4.46 -16.22
CA ARG A 121 -7.87 -3.79 -17.48
C ARG A 121 -8.99 -4.47 -18.25
N ASP A 122 -9.17 -5.78 -18.05
CA ASP A 122 -10.25 -6.55 -18.64
C ASP A 122 -11.59 -6.41 -17.90
N GLY A 123 -11.66 -5.55 -16.87
CA GLY A 123 -12.85 -5.27 -16.08
C GLY A 123 -13.06 -6.17 -14.87
N ARG A 124 -12.24 -7.22 -14.70
CA ARG A 124 -12.30 -8.05 -13.49
C ARG A 124 -11.76 -7.28 -12.27
N ARG A 125 -12.24 -7.66 -11.10
CA ARG A 125 -11.84 -7.13 -9.80
C ARG A 125 -11.43 -8.27 -8.87
N VAL A 126 -10.20 -8.27 -8.41
CA VAL A 126 -9.67 -9.23 -7.45
C VAL A 126 -9.66 -8.59 -6.07
N ALA A 127 -10.68 -8.91 -5.26
CA ALA A 127 -10.77 -8.45 -3.88
C ALA A 127 -9.79 -9.21 -2.98
N VAL A 128 -9.19 -8.53 -2.02
CA VAL A 128 -8.38 -9.18 -0.98
C VAL A 128 -9.31 -9.91 -0.02
N ARG A 129 -9.23 -11.26 -0.03
CA ARG A 129 -10.09 -12.15 0.75
C ARG A 129 -9.33 -13.42 1.13
N PRO A 130 -9.85 -14.25 2.07
CA PRO A 130 -9.35 -15.60 2.31
C PRO A 130 -9.30 -16.43 1.02
N ALA A 131 -8.28 -17.26 0.89
CA ALA A 131 -8.00 -18.00 -0.35
C ALA A 131 -9.12 -18.97 -0.78
N ASP A 132 -9.88 -19.50 0.17
CA ASP A 132 -11.05 -20.38 -0.06
C ASP A 132 -12.26 -19.65 -0.68
N GLN A 133 -12.25 -18.32 -0.71
CA GLN A 133 -13.26 -17.45 -1.32
C GLN A 133 -12.86 -16.91 -2.70
N LEU A 134 -11.75 -17.37 -3.26
CA LEU A 134 -11.14 -16.88 -4.50
C LEU A 134 -11.04 -17.96 -5.56
N ALA A 135 -11.04 -17.57 -6.82
CA ALA A 135 -10.64 -18.46 -7.89
C ALA A 135 -9.14 -18.82 -7.74
N PRO A 136 -8.71 -20.03 -8.18
CA PRO A 136 -7.32 -20.48 -7.97
C PRO A 136 -6.25 -19.51 -8.46
N ALA A 137 -6.45 -18.88 -9.62
CA ALA A 137 -5.51 -17.90 -10.18
C ALA A 137 -5.44 -16.62 -9.32
N GLU A 138 -6.58 -16.16 -8.80
CA GLU A 138 -6.65 -14.99 -7.91
C GLU A 138 -5.98 -15.28 -6.56
N ALA A 139 -6.21 -16.45 -5.99
CA ALA A 139 -5.56 -16.89 -4.76
C ALA A 139 -4.03 -16.95 -4.94
N THR A 140 -3.56 -17.49 -6.07
CA THR A 140 -2.12 -17.55 -6.38
C THR A 140 -1.52 -16.16 -6.55
N PHE A 141 -2.20 -15.27 -7.27
CA PHE A 141 -1.77 -13.88 -7.45
C PHE A 141 -1.66 -13.14 -6.11
N LEU A 142 -2.71 -13.21 -5.27
CA LEU A 142 -2.70 -12.52 -3.96
C LEU A 142 -1.64 -13.09 -3.00
N ALA A 143 -1.45 -14.41 -2.99
CA ALA A 143 -0.40 -15.04 -2.20
C ALA A 143 1.00 -14.57 -2.63
N ALA A 144 1.27 -14.51 -3.94
CA ALA A 144 2.53 -14.04 -4.49
C ALA A 144 2.75 -12.54 -4.22
N ALA A 145 1.73 -11.71 -4.42
CA ALA A 145 1.77 -10.28 -4.11
C ALA A 145 2.10 -10.05 -2.63
N ARG A 146 1.40 -10.74 -1.71
CA ARG A 146 1.64 -10.64 -0.27
C ARG A 146 3.04 -11.11 0.13
N ALA A 147 3.49 -12.25 -0.38
CA ALA A 147 4.82 -12.78 -0.06
C ALA A 147 5.94 -11.83 -0.50
N THR A 148 5.81 -11.24 -1.69
CA THR A 148 6.79 -10.28 -2.22
C THR A 148 6.77 -8.94 -1.52
N ALA A 149 5.60 -8.50 -1.00
CA ALA A 149 5.47 -7.27 -0.22
C ALA A 149 6.41 -7.26 0.99
N CYS A 150 6.69 -8.43 1.59
CA CYS A 150 7.64 -8.58 2.70
C CYS A 150 9.08 -8.13 2.34
N GLY A 151 9.43 -8.10 1.07
CA GLY A 151 10.69 -7.52 0.57
C GLY A 151 10.73 -6.00 0.59
N TYR A 152 9.58 -5.35 0.50
CA TYR A 152 9.43 -3.91 0.36
C TYR A 152 9.00 -3.21 1.65
N PHE A 153 8.21 -3.86 2.50
CA PHE A 153 7.61 -3.29 3.70
C PHE A 153 8.12 -3.97 4.97
N LEU A 154 7.91 -3.34 6.12
CA LEU A 154 8.31 -3.87 7.43
C LEU A 154 7.17 -4.60 8.14
N THR A 155 5.92 -4.24 7.82
CA THR A 155 4.74 -5.00 8.22
C THR A 155 3.93 -5.32 6.97
N VAL A 156 3.49 -6.57 6.86
CA VAL A 156 2.56 -7.05 5.84
C VAL A 156 1.56 -7.96 6.53
N LEU A 157 0.30 -7.53 6.63
CA LEU A 157 -0.79 -8.30 7.22
C LEU A 157 -1.91 -8.46 6.19
N GLY A 158 -2.63 -9.57 6.27
CA GLY A 158 -3.72 -9.83 5.34
C GLY A 158 -4.60 -10.98 5.79
N PRO A 159 -5.46 -11.53 4.95
CA PRO A 159 -6.33 -12.64 5.31
C PRO A 159 -5.57 -13.79 5.96
N GLY A 160 -5.97 -14.16 7.20
CA GLY A 160 -5.31 -15.19 8.00
C GLY A 160 -4.36 -14.67 9.09
N SER A 161 -3.94 -13.39 9.07
CA SER A 161 -3.13 -12.82 10.15
C SER A 161 -3.98 -12.56 11.40
N ASP A 162 -5.05 -11.82 11.28
CA ASP A 162 -6.05 -11.57 12.32
C ASP A 162 -7.40 -11.16 11.71
N ALA A 163 -8.43 -11.00 12.55
CA ALA A 163 -9.78 -10.65 12.11
C ALA A 163 -9.89 -9.24 11.51
N ALA A 164 -9.03 -8.30 11.92
CA ALA A 164 -9.06 -6.95 11.41
C ALA A 164 -8.55 -6.86 9.97
N HIS A 165 -7.68 -7.80 9.55
CA HIS A 165 -7.06 -7.84 8.23
C HIS A 165 -7.66 -8.91 7.30
N ALA A 166 -8.89 -9.40 7.59
CA ALA A 166 -9.51 -10.47 6.80
C ALA A 166 -9.87 -10.06 5.36
N GLU A 167 -10.06 -8.76 5.08
CA GLU A 167 -10.56 -8.25 3.80
C GLU A 167 -9.69 -7.15 3.18
N HIS A 168 -8.45 -6.99 3.64
CA HIS A 168 -7.49 -6.07 3.04
C HIS A 168 -6.06 -6.53 3.29
N LEU A 169 -5.15 -6.06 2.46
CA LEU A 169 -3.71 -6.20 2.64
C LEU A 169 -3.19 -4.89 3.25
N HIS A 170 -2.75 -4.97 4.50
CA HIS A 170 -2.07 -3.88 5.19
C HIS A 170 -0.57 -3.94 4.92
N VAL A 171 0.03 -2.82 4.52
CA VAL A 171 1.47 -2.66 4.36
C VAL A 171 1.96 -1.43 5.08
N ASP A 172 3.08 -1.51 5.81
CA ASP A 172 3.66 -0.35 6.48
C ASP A 172 5.21 -0.39 6.55
N LEU A 173 5.81 0.76 6.89
CA LEU A 173 7.23 0.93 7.14
C LEU A 173 7.53 1.18 8.63
N GLY A 174 6.65 0.74 9.53
CA GLY A 174 6.79 0.88 10.98
C GLY A 174 7.95 0.04 11.51
N LEU A 175 8.80 0.66 12.31
CA LEU A 175 9.93 -0.03 12.93
C LEU A 175 9.47 -0.91 14.10
N HIS A 176 9.93 -2.16 14.12
CA HIS A 176 9.69 -3.13 15.19
C HIS A 176 10.97 -3.36 16.00
N GLY A 177 10.88 -3.13 17.32
CA GLY A 177 12.02 -3.33 18.20
C GLY A 177 13.13 -2.31 18.01
N ARG A 178 14.38 -2.74 18.24
CA ARG A 178 15.58 -1.89 18.19
C ARG A 178 16.33 -1.96 16.87
N THR A 179 15.91 -2.82 15.94
CA THR A 179 16.59 -3.04 14.66
C THR A 179 15.69 -2.67 13.50
N THR A 180 16.27 -2.15 12.42
CA THR A 180 15.56 -1.79 11.18
C THR A 180 15.24 -3.01 10.30
N ASN A 181 15.65 -4.22 10.72
CA ASN A 181 15.57 -5.42 9.87
C ASN A 181 14.47 -6.40 10.30
N TYR A 182 13.80 -6.17 11.43
CA TYR A 182 12.71 -7.03 11.87
C TYR A 182 11.45 -6.74 11.06
N ARG A 183 10.89 -7.78 10.46
CA ARG A 183 9.67 -7.71 9.64
C ARG A 183 8.58 -8.58 10.23
N ILE A 184 7.35 -8.14 10.13
CA ILE A 184 6.14 -8.91 10.43
C ILE A 184 5.44 -9.16 9.10
N CYS A 185 5.41 -10.43 8.67
CA CYS A 185 4.82 -10.82 7.40
C CYS A 185 3.91 -12.03 7.64
N GLU A 186 2.61 -11.78 7.85
CA GLU A 186 1.59 -12.76 8.22
C GLU A 186 0.39 -12.72 7.27
#